data_1aff1bc5d1eaacbef5ac3fdede74e4a1
#
_entry.id   1aff1bc5d1eaacbef5ac3fdede74e4a1
#
_cell.length_a   1.000
_cell.length_b   1.000
_cell.length_c   1.000
_cell.angle_alpha   90.00
_cell.angle_beta   90.00
_cell.angle_gamma   90.00
#
_symmetry.space_group_name_H-M   'P 1'
#
loop_
_entity.id
_entity.type
_entity.pdbx_description
1 polymer ?
#
loop_
_entity_poly.entity_id
_entity_poly.type
_entity_poly.pdbx_seq_one_letter_code
_entity_poly.pdbx_strand_id
1 'polypeptide(L)'
;ALTLANFSLIYLLLTLVIAVWLGTVPSLTAAFVSFFCFNFFLIKPYYTLTVADPRELLDLFIFLLVALITGQLAAYARRQATVARHRASEQNILYELSSAFNRLNDRQDIYQALRDVVQDNLPLASCAILASHEAAPPTNNNQTTMYLLIGMNEQVYSTLRAIFLHPPTEAQRRFLMACVVQAAMALQRIELAEDVQRSRAIEEADRLKTTLLHAVSHDLRTPITIIKTAASNLQSLRDQMSLAEKQETAQVIEQEADHLDRLVGNLLDMSRLQAGALVLHEDWTAVSEIAGDVAALAWQRHQTARILLVFPDDMPLVRCDHGLILQALNNIADNVLRYEPAESQVEIRGSFNEREVWLTVINHGATIPPEEKARIMEPFYHGQDGHIGLGLAISKGIVEAHRGRIWVEDTPGGGATFGIALPRSPMAGQTDADFNRG
;
A
#
# COMPACT_ATOMS: atom_id res chain seq x y z
N ALA A 1 -54.59 -48.99 35.47
CA ALA A 1 -53.66 -49.86 36.16
C ALA A 1 -52.32 -49.87 35.38
N LEU A 2 -51.23 -49.60 36.07
CA LEU A 2 -49.88 -49.69 35.49
C LEU A 2 -49.60 -51.21 35.24
N THR A 3 -49.30 -51.51 33.97
CA THR A 3 -48.95 -52.89 33.59
C THR A 3 -47.47 -53.16 33.85
N LEU A 4 -47.03 -54.41 33.94
CA LEU A 4 -45.63 -54.81 34.12
C LEU A 4 -44.74 -54.15 33.08
N ALA A 5 -45.21 -53.97 31.83
CA ALA A 5 -44.53 -53.31 30.73
C ALA A 5 -44.22 -51.83 31.00
N ASN A 6 -45.08 -51.11 31.74
CA ASN A 6 -44.85 -49.70 32.09
C ASN A 6 -43.72 -49.53 33.12
N PHE A 7 -43.57 -50.48 34.04
CA PHE A 7 -42.49 -50.46 35.02
C PHE A 7 -41.13 -50.79 34.37
N SER A 8 -41.09 -51.73 33.42
CA SER A 8 -39.85 -51.99 32.67
C SER A 8 -39.34 -50.77 31.88
N LEU A 9 -40.25 -50.02 31.28
CA LEU A 9 -39.92 -48.76 30.58
C LEU A 9 -39.34 -47.73 31.53
N ILE A 10 -39.85 -47.56 32.76
CA ILE A 10 -39.34 -46.62 33.74
C ILE A 10 -37.91 -46.95 34.16
N TYR A 11 -37.61 -48.21 34.43
CA TYR A 11 -36.26 -48.68 34.76
C TYR A 11 -35.30 -48.53 33.58
N LEU A 12 -35.75 -48.72 32.35
CA LEU A 12 -35.00 -48.56 31.14
C LEU A 12 -34.67 -47.06 30.91
N LEU A 13 -35.65 -46.18 31.15
CA LEU A 13 -35.44 -44.70 31.10
C LEU A 13 -34.42 -44.26 32.14
N LEU A 14 -34.50 -44.81 33.37
CA LEU A 14 -33.56 -44.51 34.44
C LEU A 14 -32.12 -44.89 34.04
N THR A 15 -31.94 -46.11 33.51
CA THR A 15 -30.60 -46.56 33.04
C THR A 15 -30.08 -45.72 31.90
N LEU A 16 -30.95 -45.25 30.97
CA LEU A 16 -30.60 -44.37 29.89
C LEU A 16 -30.12 -42.97 30.42
N VAL A 17 -30.86 -42.40 31.36
CA VAL A 17 -30.51 -41.10 31.98
C VAL A 17 -29.13 -41.20 32.67
N ILE A 18 -28.92 -42.27 33.44
CA ILE A 18 -27.64 -42.54 34.12
C ILE A 18 -26.50 -42.71 33.10
N ALA A 19 -26.74 -43.41 31.97
CA ALA A 19 -25.76 -43.56 30.90
C ALA A 19 -25.36 -42.24 30.27
N VAL A 20 -26.35 -41.36 30.02
CA VAL A 20 -26.13 -40.05 29.44
C VAL A 20 -25.39 -39.11 30.40
N TRP A 21 -25.65 -39.17 31.70
CA TRP A 21 -25.09 -38.20 32.66
C TRP A 21 -23.78 -38.67 33.32
N LEU A 22 -23.69 -39.97 33.70
CA LEU A 22 -22.57 -40.49 34.50
C LEU A 22 -21.63 -41.42 33.70
N GLY A 23 -22.04 -41.90 32.52
CA GLY A 23 -21.17 -42.69 31.63
C GLY A 23 -21.36 -44.21 31.76
N THR A 24 -20.40 -44.98 31.20
CA THR A 24 -20.52 -46.45 30.99
C THR A 24 -20.57 -47.26 32.27
N VAL A 25 -19.68 -47.01 33.23
CA VAL A 25 -19.58 -47.82 34.46
C VAL A 25 -20.82 -47.66 35.35
N PRO A 26 -21.28 -46.41 35.65
CA PRO A 26 -22.51 -46.20 36.41
C PRO A 26 -23.78 -46.73 35.71
N SER A 27 -23.84 -46.66 34.36
CA SER A 27 -25.00 -47.21 33.64
C SER A 27 -25.07 -48.72 33.67
N LEU A 28 -23.91 -49.38 33.65
CA LEU A 28 -23.84 -50.84 33.78
C LEU A 28 -24.30 -51.28 35.17
N THR A 29 -23.81 -50.63 36.23
CA THR A 29 -24.26 -50.90 37.59
C THR A 29 -25.74 -50.61 37.78
N ALA A 30 -26.26 -49.51 37.19
CA ALA A 30 -27.69 -49.20 37.23
C ALA A 30 -28.54 -50.22 36.49
N ALA A 31 -28.07 -50.77 35.36
CA ALA A 31 -28.79 -51.87 34.64
C ALA A 31 -28.88 -53.12 35.46
N PHE A 32 -27.81 -53.57 36.13
CA PHE A 32 -27.83 -54.74 37.02
C PHE A 32 -28.72 -54.47 38.23
N VAL A 33 -28.63 -53.33 38.89
CA VAL A 33 -29.49 -52.96 40.02
C VAL A 33 -30.97 -52.97 39.59
N SER A 34 -31.26 -52.34 38.44
CA SER A 34 -32.62 -52.31 37.85
C SER A 34 -33.15 -53.76 37.58
N PHE A 35 -32.32 -54.62 37.03
CA PHE A 35 -32.64 -56.02 36.78
C PHE A 35 -33.01 -56.74 38.08
N PHE A 36 -32.22 -56.63 39.15
CA PHE A 36 -32.50 -57.26 40.42
C PHE A 36 -33.74 -56.67 41.11
N CYS A 37 -33.90 -55.32 41.06
CA CYS A 37 -35.08 -54.67 41.61
C CYS A 37 -36.37 -55.10 40.86
N PHE A 38 -36.31 -55.18 39.53
CA PHE A 38 -37.43 -55.57 38.70
C PHE A 38 -37.84 -57.00 39.02
N ASN A 39 -36.89 -57.96 39.13
CA ASN A 39 -37.11 -59.32 39.50
C ASN A 39 -37.71 -59.46 40.92
N PHE A 40 -37.12 -58.77 41.90
CA PHE A 40 -37.52 -58.94 43.33
C PHE A 40 -38.87 -58.30 43.64
N PHE A 41 -39.21 -57.20 43.08
CA PHE A 41 -40.40 -56.41 43.42
C PHE A 41 -41.63 -56.71 42.51
N LEU A 42 -41.38 -57.07 41.25
CA LEU A 42 -42.42 -57.07 40.22
C LEU A 42 -42.75 -58.44 39.64
N ILE A 43 -41.83 -59.44 39.78
CA ILE A 43 -42.05 -60.82 39.28
C ILE A 43 -42.52 -61.72 40.40
N LYS A 44 -43.46 -62.63 40.12
CA LYS A 44 -43.93 -63.58 41.07
C LYS A 44 -43.03 -64.81 41.16
N PRO A 45 -42.79 -65.42 42.37
CA PRO A 45 -43.28 -64.99 43.69
C PRO A 45 -42.54 -63.76 44.20
N TYR A 46 -43.25 -62.72 44.62
CA TYR A 46 -42.68 -61.42 45.08
C TYR A 46 -41.72 -61.63 46.25
N TYR A 47 -40.70 -60.74 46.34
CA TYR A 47 -39.68 -60.73 47.39
C TYR A 47 -38.74 -61.96 47.35
N THR A 48 -38.68 -62.62 46.21
CA THR A 48 -37.74 -63.70 45.96
C THR A 48 -37.01 -63.50 44.67
N LEU A 49 -35.83 -64.09 44.49
CA LEU A 49 -35.09 -64.02 43.22
C LEU A 49 -35.38 -65.24 42.32
N THR A 50 -36.36 -66.05 42.65
CA THR A 50 -36.79 -67.23 41.87
C THR A 50 -37.92 -66.87 40.92
N VAL A 51 -37.79 -67.19 39.63
CA VAL A 51 -38.81 -66.98 38.60
C VAL A 51 -39.56 -68.25 38.36
N ALA A 52 -40.91 -68.23 38.59
CA ALA A 52 -41.75 -69.41 38.47
C ALA A 52 -42.18 -69.76 37.03
N ASP A 53 -42.30 -68.72 36.16
CA ASP A 53 -42.71 -68.86 34.75
C ASP A 53 -41.53 -68.65 33.80
N PRO A 54 -41.24 -69.62 32.90
CA PRO A 54 -40.18 -69.44 31.89
C PRO A 54 -40.36 -68.27 30.97
N ARG A 55 -41.57 -67.74 30.76
CA ARG A 55 -41.87 -66.60 29.96
C ARG A 55 -41.35 -65.29 30.62
N GLU A 56 -41.54 -65.15 31.92
CA GLU A 56 -41.06 -64.00 32.71
C GLU A 56 -39.52 -63.99 32.78
N LEU A 57 -38.87 -65.17 32.71
CA LEU A 57 -37.41 -65.26 32.64
C LEU A 57 -36.88 -64.77 31.30
N LEU A 58 -37.60 -65.00 30.20
CA LEU A 58 -37.25 -64.49 28.89
C LEU A 58 -37.40 -62.93 28.84
N ASP A 59 -38.50 -62.39 29.39
CA ASP A 59 -38.74 -60.95 29.47
C ASP A 59 -37.67 -60.25 30.30
N LEU A 60 -37.24 -60.82 31.40
CA LEU A 60 -36.18 -60.32 32.26
C LEU A 60 -34.83 -60.32 31.55
N PHE A 61 -34.55 -61.38 30.76
CA PHE A 61 -33.32 -61.43 29.95
C PHE A 61 -33.32 -60.40 28.84
N ILE A 62 -34.45 -60.23 28.13
CA ILE A 62 -34.60 -59.19 27.09
C ILE A 62 -34.44 -57.81 27.70
N PHE A 63 -35.03 -57.54 28.87
CA PHE A 63 -34.87 -56.26 29.59
C PHE A 63 -33.39 -55.94 29.89
N LEU A 64 -32.66 -56.92 30.43
CA LEU A 64 -31.23 -56.73 30.72
C LEU A 64 -30.43 -56.46 29.47
N LEU A 65 -30.70 -57.25 28.40
CA LEU A 65 -29.99 -57.03 27.10
C LEU A 65 -30.25 -55.68 26.53
N VAL A 66 -31.51 -55.20 26.52
CA VAL A 66 -31.87 -53.87 26.01
C VAL A 66 -31.27 -52.79 26.88
N ALA A 67 -31.30 -52.93 28.21
CA ALA A 67 -30.69 -51.93 29.12
C ALA A 67 -29.18 -51.82 28.89
N LEU A 68 -28.49 -52.93 28.66
CA LEU A 68 -27.05 -53.00 28.42
C LEU A 68 -26.67 -52.34 27.06
N ILE A 69 -27.39 -52.68 25.98
CA ILE A 69 -27.17 -52.12 24.64
C ILE A 69 -27.44 -50.62 24.66
N THR A 70 -28.56 -50.20 25.25
CA THR A 70 -28.94 -48.78 25.32
C THR A 70 -27.92 -47.95 26.11
N GLY A 71 -27.48 -48.49 27.25
CA GLY A 71 -26.45 -47.88 28.07
C GLY A 71 -25.11 -47.73 27.35
N GLN A 72 -24.66 -48.77 26.64
CA GLN A 72 -23.43 -48.71 25.85
C GLN A 72 -23.55 -47.71 24.69
N LEU A 73 -24.67 -47.71 23.96
CA LEU A 73 -24.89 -46.80 22.82
C LEU A 73 -24.91 -45.33 23.27
N ALA A 74 -25.60 -45.05 24.37
CA ALA A 74 -25.63 -43.68 24.93
C ALA A 74 -24.23 -43.19 25.36
N ALA A 75 -23.45 -44.05 26.02
CA ALA A 75 -22.10 -43.73 26.42
C ALA A 75 -21.15 -43.56 25.23
N TYR A 76 -21.30 -44.37 24.19
CA TYR A 76 -20.56 -44.23 22.94
C TYR A 76 -20.90 -42.89 22.25
N ALA A 77 -22.18 -42.57 22.10
CA ALA A 77 -22.64 -41.32 21.51
C ALA A 77 -22.09 -40.08 22.27
N ARG A 78 -22.08 -40.13 23.61
CA ARG A 78 -21.50 -39.08 24.45
C ARG A 78 -20.00 -38.88 24.20
N ARG A 79 -19.23 -39.98 24.13
CA ARG A 79 -17.80 -39.92 23.82
C ARG A 79 -17.56 -39.32 22.45
N GLN A 80 -18.32 -39.68 21.43
CA GLN A 80 -18.24 -39.10 20.08
C GLN A 80 -18.57 -37.62 20.09
N ALA A 81 -19.60 -37.18 20.79
CA ALA A 81 -19.99 -35.78 20.91
C ALA A 81 -18.90 -34.93 21.59
N THR A 82 -18.24 -35.45 22.64
CA THR A 82 -17.14 -34.71 23.29
C THR A 82 -15.93 -34.58 22.38
N VAL A 83 -15.52 -35.63 21.69
CA VAL A 83 -14.41 -35.58 20.71
C VAL A 83 -14.73 -34.64 19.57
N ALA A 84 -15.95 -34.66 19.03
CA ALA A 84 -16.37 -33.75 17.97
C ALA A 84 -16.37 -32.29 18.42
N ARG A 85 -16.81 -32.00 19.65
CA ARG A 85 -16.75 -30.63 20.21
C ARG A 85 -15.32 -30.11 20.37
N HIS A 86 -14.39 -30.92 20.85
CA HIS A 86 -12.99 -30.57 20.95
C HIS A 86 -12.38 -30.23 19.57
N ARG A 87 -12.63 -31.10 18.58
CA ARG A 87 -12.14 -30.84 17.21
C ARG A 87 -12.73 -29.55 16.59
N ALA A 88 -14.04 -29.33 16.81
CA ALA A 88 -14.69 -28.10 16.33
C ALA A 88 -14.11 -26.84 16.98
N SER A 89 -13.78 -26.88 18.28
CA SER A 89 -13.15 -25.78 18.99
C SER A 89 -11.73 -25.48 18.45
N GLU A 90 -10.90 -26.50 18.24
CA GLU A 90 -9.56 -26.33 17.63
C GLU A 90 -9.64 -25.73 16.23
N GLN A 91 -10.57 -26.20 15.40
CA GLN A 91 -10.77 -25.66 14.05
C GLN A 91 -11.24 -24.21 14.08
N ASN A 92 -12.09 -23.84 15.02
CA ASN A 92 -12.60 -22.47 15.14
C ASN A 92 -11.48 -21.49 15.50
N ILE A 93 -10.60 -21.86 16.43
CA ILE A 93 -9.44 -21.04 16.81
C ILE A 93 -8.50 -20.84 15.62
N LEU A 94 -8.22 -21.89 14.84
CA LEU A 94 -7.37 -21.79 13.65
C LEU A 94 -8.03 -20.93 12.56
N TYR A 95 -9.35 -20.99 12.41
CA TYR A 95 -10.08 -20.15 11.48
C TYR A 95 -10.03 -18.67 11.89
N GLU A 96 -10.27 -18.38 13.18
CA GLU A 96 -10.16 -17.03 13.73
C GLU A 96 -8.74 -16.47 13.56
N LEU A 97 -7.72 -17.26 13.83
CA LEU A 97 -6.32 -16.90 13.63
C LEU A 97 -6.02 -16.61 12.16
N SER A 98 -6.45 -17.48 11.25
CA SER A 98 -6.29 -17.27 9.81
C SER A 98 -7.00 -16.01 9.33
N SER A 99 -8.22 -15.76 9.84
CA SER A 99 -8.98 -14.53 9.53
C SER A 99 -8.30 -13.29 10.09
N ALA A 100 -7.73 -13.36 11.29
CA ALA A 100 -6.98 -12.26 11.88
C ALA A 100 -5.72 -11.97 11.06
N PHE A 101 -4.94 -12.98 10.71
CA PHE A 101 -3.73 -12.83 9.89
C PHE A 101 -4.02 -12.24 8.49
N ASN A 102 -5.17 -12.55 7.91
CA ASN A 102 -5.56 -12.01 6.61
C ASN A 102 -5.80 -10.50 6.60
N ARG A 103 -6.03 -9.89 7.76
CA ARG A 103 -6.23 -8.43 7.93
C ARG A 103 -4.92 -7.69 8.24
N LEU A 104 -3.88 -8.42 8.61
CA LEU A 104 -2.59 -7.83 8.98
C LEU A 104 -1.70 -7.72 7.74
N ASN A 105 -1.05 -6.56 7.61
CA ASN A 105 -0.12 -6.25 6.52
C ASN A 105 1.31 -6.02 7.01
N ASP A 106 1.54 -6.11 8.33
CA ASP A 106 2.86 -5.98 8.94
C ASP A 106 3.32 -7.33 9.50
N ARG A 107 4.62 -7.63 9.31
CA ARG A 107 5.24 -8.85 9.84
C ARG A 107 5.24 -8.89 11.35
N GLN A 108 5.43 -7.74 12.03
CA GLN A 108 5.46 -7.66 13.48
C GLN A 108 4.09 -7.95 14.09
N ASP A 109 3.02 -7.45 13.46
CA ASP A 109 1.65 -7.69 13.89
C ASP A 109 1.30 -9.20 13.81
N ILE A 110 1.76 -9.90 12.75
CA ILE A 110 1.59 -11.35 12.63
C ILE A 110 2.32 -12.08 13.75
N TYR A 111 3.55 -11.69 14.06
CA TYR A 111 4.32 -12.30 15.14
C TYR A 111 3.68 -12.06 16.52
N GLN A 112 3.14 -10.88 16.75
CA GLN A 112 2.42 -10.57 17.97
C GLN A 112 1.14 -11.39 18.09
N ALA A 113 0.31 -11.42 17.07
CA ALA A 113 -0.92 -12.20 17.06
C ALA A 113 -0.66 -13.70 17.22
N LEU A 114 0.40 -14.24 16.59
CA LEU A 114 0.83 -15.63 16.80
C LEU A 114 1.20 -15.89 18.26
N ARG A 115 1.95 -15.00 18.88
CA ARG A 115 2.36 -15.11 20.27
C ARG A 115 1.15 -15.12 21.20
N ASP A 116 0.24 -14.17 21.02
CA ASP A 116 -0.95 -14.00 21.85
C ASP A 116 -1.83 -15.26 21.79
N VAL A 117 -2.14 -15.75 20.59
CA VAL A 117 -2.95 -16.96 20.43
C VAL A 117 -2.28 -18.21 21.04
N VAL A 118 -0.97 -18.34 20.88
CA VAL A 118 -0.23 -19.48 21.41
C VAL A 118 -0.18 -19.42 22.94
N GLN A 119 0.02 -18.23 23.54
CA GLN A 119 0.03 -18.04 25.00
C GLN A 119 -1.35 -18.26 25.64
N ASP A 120 -2.43 -17.81 24.98
CA ASP A 120 -3.79 -17.92 25.51
C ASP A 120 -4.33 -19.37 25.49
N ASN A 121 -3.86 -20.18 24.54
CA ASN A 121 -4.42 -21.52 24.30
C ASN A 121 -3.52 -22.67 24.79
N LEU A 122 -2.26 -22.40 25.17
CA LEU A 122 -1.32 -23.43 25.60
C LEU A 122 -0.72 -23.11 26.97
N PRO A 123 -0.47 -24.14 27.81
CA PRO A 123 0.14 -23.97 29.14
C PRO A 123 1.64 -23.71 29.00
N LEU A 124 2.01 -22.49 28.59
CA LEU A 124 3.38 -22.09 28.36
C LEU A 124 3.97 -21.33 29.58
N ALA A 125 5.23 -21.60 29.88
CA ALA A 125 6.04 -20.79 30.77
C ALA A 125 6.58 -19.53 30.04
N SER A 126 6.92 -19.68 28.76
CA SER A 126 7.27 -18.54 27.88
C SER A 126 7.12 -18.86 26.40
N CYS A 127 6.87 -17.83 25.59
CA CYS A 127 6.80 -17.89 24.14
C CYS A 127 7.59 -16.72 23.55
N ALA A 128 8.54 -17.00 22.66
CA ALA A 128 9.35 -15.98 22.01
C ALA A 128 9.56 -16.30 20.52
N ILE A 129 9.60 -15.27 19.69
CA ILE A 129 9.96 -15.37 18.29
C ILE A 129 11.39 -14.87 18.14
N LEU A 130 12.26 -15.72 17.62
CA LEU A 130 13.68 -15.48 17.45
C LEU A 130 13.95 -15.15 15.97
N ALA A 131 14.89 -14.25 15.73
CA ALA A 131 15.33 -13.96 14.37
C ALA A 131 15.94 -15.21 13.70
N SER A 132 15.83 -15.30 12.38
CA SER A 132 16.25 -16.47 11.60
C SER A 132 17.71 -16.91 11.87
N HIS A 133 18.60 -15.98 12.18
CA HIS A 133 20.02 -16.25 12.44
C HIS A 133 20.34 -16.63 13.91
N GLU A 134 19.39 -16.47 14.84
CA GLU A 134 19.57 -16.85 16.26
C GLU A 134 19.08 -18.29 16.54
N ALA A 135 18.56 -18.96 15.54
CA ALA A 135 17.84 -20.23 15.65
C ALA A 135 18.72 -21.47 15.53
N ALA A 136 19.91 -21.52 16.14
CA ALA A 136 20.57 -22.80 16.37
C ALA A 136 19.82 -23.52 17.50
N PRO A 137 19.17 -24.70 17.23
CA PRO A 137 18.53 -25.44 18.32
C PRO A 137 19.62 -25.83 19.34
N PRO A 138 19.43 -25.49 20.61
CA PRO A 138 20.36 -25.96 21.63
C PRO A 138 20.33 -27.48 21.64
N THR A 139 21.50 -28.11 21.65
CA THR A 139 21.71 -29.55 21.73
C THR A 139 21.15 -30.22 22.99
N ASN A 140 20.46 -29.45 23.84
CA ASN A 140 19.88 -29.95 25.08
C ASN A 140 18.38 -30.24 24.88
N ASN A 141 18.07 -31.51 24.77
CA ASN A 141 16.74 -32.08 24.54
C ASN A 141 15.88 -31.99 25.80
N ASN A 142 15.50 -30.78 26.19
CA ASN A 142 14.58 -30.57 27.30
C ASN A 142 13.14 -30.89 26.78
N GLN A 143 12.50 -31.91 27.34
CA GLN A 143 11.18 -32.41 26.90
C GLN A 143 10.08 -31.33 26.91
N THR A 144 10.34 -30.18 27.55
CA THR A 144 9.39 -29.06 27.68
C THR A 144 9.65 -27.90 26.71
N THR A 145 10.76 -27.88 25.96
CA THR A 145 11.06 -26.80 25.04
C THR A 145 10.92 -27.25 23.59
N MET A 146 10.16 -26.48 22.80
CA MET A 146 10.00 -26.72 21.35
C MET A 146 10.52 -25.51 20.56
N TYR A 147 11.23 -25.79 19.48
CA TYR A 147 11.64 -24.83 18.47
C TYR A 147 10.95 -25.19 17.17
N LEU A 148 10.20 -24.25 16.58
CA LEU A 148 9.47 -24.44 15.34
C LEU A 148 9.87 -23.34 14.37
N LEU A 149 10.33 -23.74 13.19
CA LEU A 149 10.66 -22.81 12.12
C LEU A 149 9.38 -22.24 11.52
N ILE A 150 9.27 -20.91 11.50
CA ILE A 150 8.22 -20.20 10.79
C ILE A 150 8.75 -19.93 9.40
N GLY A 151 8.37 -20.79 8.44
CA GLY A 151 8.88 -20.71 7.07
C GLY A 151 8.08 -21.56 6.10
N MET A 152 8.28 -21.36 4.82
CA MET A 152 7.65 -22.09 3.73
C MET A 152 8.61 -22.19 2.54
N ASN A 153 8.59 -23.33 1.80
CA ASN A 153 9.38 -23.53 0.57
C ASN A 153 10.87 -23.19 0.73
N GLU A 154 11.53 -23.75 1.77
CA GLU A 154 12.95 -23.53 2.10
C GLU A 154 13.28 -22.14 2.67
N GLN A 155 12.34 -21.20 2.67
CA GLN A 155 12.53 -19.88 3.24
C GLN A 155 12.08 -19.85 4.70
N VAL A 156 13.00 -19.50 5.59
CA VAL A 156 12.75 -19.36 7.04
C VAL A 156 12.66 -17.88 7.39
N TYR A 157 11.52 -17.45 7.88
CA TYR A 157 11.30 -16.07 8.33
C TYR A 157 11.79 -15.83 9.74
N SER A 158 11.50 -16.79 10.64
CA SER A 158 11.87 -16.72 12.04
C SER A 158 11.68 -18.09 12.71
N THR A 159 12.00 -18.19 14.01
CA THR A 159 11.82 -19.40 14.81
C THR A 159 10.98 -19.09 16.03
N LEU A 160 9.90 -19.85 16.22
CA LEU A 160 9.11 -19.82 17.44
C LEU A 160 9.75 -20.73 18.49
N ARG A 161 10.09 -20.17 19.65
CA ARG A 161 10.51 -20.91 20.84
C ARG A 161 9.36 -20.93 21.83
N ALA A 162 8.82 -22.13 22.11
CA ALA A 162 7.77 -22.36 23.10
C ALA A 162 8.31 -23.20 24.25
N ILE A 163 8.21 -22.70 25.48
CA ILE A 163 8.60 -23.42 26.72
C ILE A 163 7.32 -23.78 27.45
N PHE A 164 7.02 -25.06 27.55
CA PHE A 164 5.83 -25.59 28.23
C PHE A 164 6.09 -25.76 29.72
N LEU A 165 5.04 -25.60 30.55
CA LEU A 165 5.07 -25.90 32.00
C LEU A 165 5.24 -27.39 32.27
N HIS A 166 4.69 -28.24 31.38
CA HIS A 166 4.80 -29.69 31.41
C HIS A 166 5.04 -30.21 29.98
N PRO A 167 5.55 -31.45 29.80
CA PRO A 167 5.72 -32.02 28.48
C PRO A 167 4.43 -31.93 27.64
N PRO A 168 4.45 -31.35 26.43
CA PRO A 168 3.25 -31.12 25.64
C PRO A 168 2.65 -32.42 25.12
N THR A 169 1.33 -32.48 25.14
CA THR A 169 0.57 -33.59 24.53
C THR A 169 0.65 -33.51 23.00
N GLU A 170 0.35 -34.63 22.32
CA GLU A 170 0.29 -34.65 20.84
C GLU A 170 -0.73 -33.67 20.24
N ALA A 171 -1.83 -33.39 20.94
CA ALA A 171 -2.81 -32.40 20.52
C ALA A 171 -2.22 -30.98 20.58
N GLN A 172 -1.54 -30.62 21.66
CA GLN A 172 -0.88 -29.35 21.85
C GLN A 172 0.24 -29.11 20.81
N ARG A 173 1.01 -30.16 20.50
CA ARG A 173 2.04 -30.09 19.43
C ARG A 173 1.43 -29.80 18.07
N ARG A 174 0.37 -30.52 17.71
CA ARG A 174 -0.34 -30.32 16.42
C ARG A 174 -0.94 -28.92 16.32
N PHE A 175 -1.57 -28.43 17.39
CA PHE A 175 -2.12 -27.08 17.44
C PHE A 175 -1.03 -26.04 17.23
N LEU A 176 0.10 -26.14 17.94
CA LEU A 176 1.22 -25.21 17.80
C LEU A 176 1.80 -25.23 16.37
N MET A 177 1.96 -26.42 15.77
CA MET A 177 2.40 -26.55 14.38
C MET A 177 1.43 -25.89 13.41
N ALA A 178 0.12 -26.06 13.61
CA ALA A 178 -0.90 -25.45 12.76
C ALA A 178 -0.87 -23.92 12.85
N CYS A 179 -0.68 -23.35 14.04
CA CYS A 179 -0.51 -21.90 14.23
C CYS A 179 0.73 -21.37 13.49
N VAL A 180 1.85 -22.10 13.58
CA VAL A 180 3.10 -21.74 12.89
C VAL A 180 2.94 -21.76 11.36
N VAL A 181 2.26 -22.79 10.83
CA VAL A 181 1.98 -22.90 9.39
C VAL A 181 1.10 -21.73 8.92
N GLN A 182 0.05 -21.36 9.68
CA GLN A 182 -0.80 -20.21 9.36
C GLN A 182 -0.01 -18.90 9.36
N ALA A 183 0.87 -18.69 10.33
CA ALA A 183 1.75 -17.53 10.36
C ALA A 183 2.73 -17.50 9.18
N ALA A 184 3.32 -18.65 8.81
CA ALA A 184 4.19 -18.76 7.66
C ALA A 184 3.48 -18.40 6.34
N MET A 185 2.23 -18.89 6.15
CA MET A 185 1.41 -18.53 4.99
C MET A 185 1.10 -17.04 4.93
N ALA A 186 0.81 -16.41 6.07
CA ALA A 186 0.54 -14.98 6.15
C ALA A 186 1.78 -14.14 5.82
N LEU A 187 2.95 -14.54 6.32
CA LEU A 187 4.23 -13.88 6.01
C LEU A 187 4.60 -14.02 4.53
N GLN A 188 4.40 -15.20 3.95
CA GLN A 188 4.63 -15.41 2.52
C GLN A 188 3.72 -14.54 1.66
N ARG A 189 2.45 -14.37 2.05
CA ARG A 189 1.52 -13.47 1.36
C ARG A 189 2.03 -12.02 1.34
N ILE A 190 2.53 -11.52 2.48
CA ILE A 190 3.09 -10.17 2.57
C ILE A 190 4.30 -10.03 1.64
N GLU A 191 5.21 -10.98 1.66
CA GLU A 191 6.40 -10.96 0.81
C GLU A 191 6.06 -10.97 -0.68
N LEU A 192 5.14 -11.85 -1.10
CA LEU A 192 4.67 -11.88 -2.48
C LEU A 192 4.00 -10.57 -2.91
N ALA A 193 3.25 -9.91 -2.00
CA ALA A 193 2.65 -8.62 -2.26
C ALA A 193 3.71 -7.52 -2.43
N GLU A 194 4.77 -7.51 -1.60
CA GLU A 194 5.91 -6.60 -1.70
C GLU A 194 6.67 -6.80 -3.02
N ASP A 195 6.92 -8.05 -3.42
CA ASP A 195 7.62 -8.38 -4.66
C ASP A 195 6.82 -7.97 -5.89
N VAL A 196 5.49 -8.18 -5.88
CA VAL A 196 4.61 -7.73 -6.97
C VAL A 196 4.62 -6.20 -7.08
N GLN A 197 4.57 -5.48 -5.96
CA GLN A 197 4.66 -4.01 -5.98
C GLN A 197 6.00 -3.52 -6.50
N ARG A 198 7.11 -4.15 -6.07
CA ARG A 198 8.46 -3.83 -6.56
C ARG A 198 8.59 -4.10 -8.06
N SER A 199 8.08 -5.24 -8.53
CA SER A 199 8.12 -5.59 -9.96
C SER A 199 7.31 -4.60 -10.80
N ARG A 200 6.13 -4.19 -10.34
CA ARG A 200 5.31 -3.17 -11.03
C ARG A 200 6.02 -1.82 -11.10
N ALA A 201 6.65 -1.39 -10.01
CA ALA A 201 7.39 -0.13 -9.99
C ALA A 201 8.56 -0.13 -10.98
N ILE A 202 9.29 -1.26 -11.10
CA ILE A 202 10.37 -1.43 -12.07
C ILE A 202 9.83 -1.42 -13.50
N GLU A 203 8.73 -2.13 -13.77
CA GLU A 203 8.10 -2.21 -15.09
C GLU A 203 7.56 -0.83 -15.54
N GLU A 204 6.97 -0.09 -14.62
CA GLU A 204 6.48 1.27 -14.88
C GLU A 204 7.64 2.24 -15.18
N ALA A 205 8.73 2.15 -14.41
CA ALA A 205 9.94 2.93 -14.66
C ALA A 205 10.57 2.60 -16.02
N ASP A 206 10.64 1.33 -16.41
CA ASP A 206 11.19 0.91 -17.72
C ASP A 206 10.29 1.34 -18.87
N ARG A 207 8.96 1.25 -18.71
CA ARG A 207 7.98 1.75 -19.68
C ARG A 207 8.12 3.25 -19.89
N LEU A 208 8.21 4.01 -18.80
CA LEU A 208 8.46 5.46 -18.86
C LEU A 208 9.76 5.74 -19.61
N LYS A 209 10.87 5.09 -19.24
CA LYS A 209 12.17 5.26 -19.89
C LYS A 209 12.09 5.00 -21.41
N THR A 210 11.41 3.95 -21.83
CA THR A 210 11.27 3.60 -23.24
C THR A 210 10.44 4.64 -23.99
N THR A 211 9.33 5.10 -23.40
CA THR A 211 8.48 6.16 -23.96
C THR A 211 9.29 7.47 -24.12
N LEU A 212 10.11 7.80 -23.11
CA LEU A 212 10.99 8.95 -23.11
C LEU A 212 11.99 8.92 -24.29
N LEU A 213 12.68 7.77 -24.45
CA LEU A 213 13.66 7.61 -25.52
C LEU A 213 13.03 7.75 -26.92
N HIS A 214 11.78 7.26 -27.09
CA HIS A 214 11.06 7.43 -28.34
C HIS A 214 10.66 8.89 -28.60
N ALA A 215 10.07 9.58 -27.63
CA ALA A 215 9.66 10.98 -27.77
C ALA A 215 10.87 11.89 -28.05
N VAL A 216 11.93 11.75 -27.25
CA VAL A 216 13.19 12.52 -27.43
C VAL A 216 13.80 12.26 -28.81
N SER A 217 13.84 11.00 -29.25
CA SER A 217 14.41 10.65 -30.57
C SER A 217 13.63 11.26 -31.72
N HIS A 218 12.30 11.31 -31.61
CA HIS A 218 11.42 11.92 -32.60
C HIS A 218 11.67 13.44 -32.70
N ASP A 219 11.68 14.11 -31.55
CA ASP A 219 11.74 15.58 -31.47
C ASP A 219 13.15 16.12 -31.74
N LEU A 220 14.20 15.32 -31.53
CA LEU A 220 15.56 15.64 -32.00
C LEU A 220 15.68 15.45 -33.53
N ARG A 221 15.00 14.48 -34.13
CA ARG A 221 15.13 14.17 -35.56
C ARG A 221 14.58 15.29 -36.44
N THR A 222 13.50 15.94 -36.03
CA THR A 222 12.82 16.99 -36.79
C THR A 222 13.73 18.18 -37.04
N PRO A 223 14.28 18.87 -36.01
CA PRO A 223 15.18 20.01 -36.21
C PRO A 223 16.46 19.61 -36.95
N ILE A 224 17.02 18.42 -36.66
CA ILE A 224 18.20 17.92 -37.41
C ILE A 224 17.88 17.78 -38.91
N THR A 225 16.70 17.31 -39.25
CA THR A 225 16.28 17.16 -40.66
C THR A 225 16.11 18.53 -41.33
N ILE A 226 15.53 19.52 -40.64
CA ILE A 226 15.38 20.88 -41.13
C ILE A 226 16.76 21.51 -41.37
N ILE A 227 17.66 21.45 -40.38
CA ILE A 227 19.04 21.95 -40.50
C ILE A 227 19.75 21.31 -41.70
N LYS A 228 19.66 19.99 -41.83
CA LYS A 228 20.29 19.24 -42.91
C LYS A 228 19.74 19.66 -44.27
N THR A 229 18.43 19.84 -44.39
CA THR A 229 17.77 20.27 -45.65
C THR A 229 18.17 21.70 -45.99
N ALA A 230 18.13 22.62 -45.02
CA ALA A 230 18.51 24.01 -45.20
C ALA A 230 20.00 24.14 -45.61
N ALA A 231 20.89 23.41 -44.95
CA ALA A 231 22.32 23.37 -45.29
C ALA A 231 22.55 22.75 -46.69
N SER A 232 21.81 21.71 -47.08
CA SER A 232 21.90 21.11 -48.40
C SER A 232 21.42 22.07 -49.49
N ASN A 233 20.35 22.84 -49.20
CA ASN A 233 19.86 23.89 -50.13
C ASN A 233 20.87 25.00 -50.32
N LEU A 234 21.51 25.48 -49.24
CA LEU A 234 22.59 26.49 -49.33
C LEU A 234 23.77 25.98 -50.15
N GLN A 235 24.05 24.68 -50.12
CA GLN A 235 25.16 24.08 -50.89
C GLN A 235 24.77 23.86 -52.37
N SER A 236 23.63 23.25 -52.64
CA SER A 236 23.22 22.78 -53.98
C SER A 236 22.65 23.90 -54.86
N LEU A 237 21.97 24.90 -54.25
CA LEU A 237 21.34 26.00 -54.92
C LEU A 237 22.13 27.33 -54.79
N ARG A 238 23.38 27.25 -54.38
CA ARG A 238 24.24 28.38 -54.03
C ARG A 238 24.21 29.53 -55.04
N ASP A 239 24.26 29.22 -56.32
CA ASP A 239 24.32 30.19 -57.41
C ASP A 239 22.95 30.65 -57.89
N GLN A 240 21.87 29.99 -57.44
CA GLN A 240 20.50 30.32 -57.80
C GLN A 240 19.73 31.10 -56.73
N MET A 241 20.24 31.11 -55.49
CA MET A 241 19.65 31.82 -54.36
C MET A 241 20.13 33.27 -54.29
N SER A 242 19.21 34.19 -54.06
CA SER A 242 19.47 35.57 -53.73
C SER A 242 20.14 35.68 -52.35
N LEU A 243 20.74 36.86 -52.06
CA LEU A 243 21.35 37.11 -50.76
C LEU A 243 20.32 37.01 -49.61
N ALA A 244 19.09 37.50 -49.84
CA ALA A 244 18.00 37.44 -48.88
C ALA A 244 17.60 35.97 -48.55
N GLU A 245 17.44 35.13 -49.56
CA GLU A 245 17.13 33.69 -49.36
C GLU A 245 18.24 32.96 -48.64
N LYS A 246 19.51 33.31 -48.88
CA LYS A 246 20.65 32.73 -48.13
C LYS A 246 20.61 33.15 -46.67
N GLN A 247 20.28 34.41 -46.38
CA GLN A 247 20.17 34.92 -45.03
C GLN A 247 19.01 34.27 -44.29
N GLU A 248 17.83 34.15 -44.91
CA GLU A 248 16.66 33.48 -44.35
C GLU A 248 16.96 32.01 -44.06
N THR A 249 17.62 31.29 -45.00
CA THR A 249 17.98 29.89 -44.79
C THR A 249 19.01 29.73 -43.66
N ALA A 250 19.96 30.67 -43.52
CA ALA A 250 20.92 30.65 -42.43
C ALA A 250 20.23 30.92 -41.08
N GLN A 251 19.25 31.80 -41.03
CA GLN A 251 18.44 32.06 -39.84
C GLN A 251 17.63 30.81 -39.40
N VAL A 252 17.07 30.05 -40.34
CA VAL A 252 16.40 28.81 -40.05
C VAL A 252 17.34 27.80 -39.40
N ILE A 253 18.58 27.68 -39.90
CA ILE A 253 19.60 26.79 -39.31
C ILE A 253 19.93 27.22 -37.89
N GLU A 254 20.13 28.52 -37.64
CA GLU A 254 20.43 29.06 -36.33
C GLU A 254 19.28 28.81 -35.34
N GLN A 255 18.04 29.11 -35.74
CA GLN A 255 16.85 28.89 -34.91
C GLN A 255 16.66 27.43 -34.51
N GLU A 256 16.86 26.48 -35.45
CA GLU A 256 16.73 25.06 -35.18
C GLU A 256 17.89 24.50 -34.34
N ALA A 257 19.11 25.07 -34.48
CA ALA A 257 20.24 24.74 -33.61
C ALA A 257 20.01 25.19 -32.16
N ASP A 258 19.51 26.43 -31.97
CA ASP A 258 19.12 26.94 -30.66
C ASP A 258 17.97 26.13 -30.04
N HIS A 259 17.03 25.66 -30.86
CA HIS A 259 15.97 24.77 -30.42
C HIS A 259 16.52 23.46 -29.91
N LEU A 260 17.46 22.84 -30.64
CA LEU A 260 18.15 21.61 -30.25
C LEU A 260 18.91 21.77 -28.92
N ASP A 261 19.63 22.87 -28.75
CA ASP A 261 20.40 23.14 -27.52
C ASP A 261 19.44 23.22 -26.29
N ARG A 262 18.30 23.92 -26.45
CA ARG A 262 17.26 23.94 -25.40
C ARG A 262 16.70 22.57 -25.09
N LEU A 263 16.46 21.72 -26.11
CA LEU A 263 15.96 20.36 -25.91
C LEU A 263 16.93 19.50 -25.12
N VAL A 264 18.23 19.57 -25.46
CA VAL A 264 19.30 18.85 -24.75
C VAL A 264 19.44 19.36 -23.32
N GLY A 265 19.43 20.69 -23.12
CA GLY A 265 19.45 21.32 -21.80
C GLY A 265 18.30 20.82 -20.91
N ASN A 266 17.08 20.85 -21.41
CA ASN A 266 15.90 20.38 -20.71
C ASN A 266 16.00 18.90 -20.33
N LEU A 267 16.56 18.06 -21.19
CA LEU A 267 16.75 16.63 -20.91
C LEU A 267 17.78 16.40 -19.79
N LEU A 268 18.89 17.16 -19.79
CA LEU A 268 19.91 17.09 -18.75
C LEU A 268 19.35 17.56 -17.40
N ASP A 269 18.58 18.65 -17.39
CA ASP A 269 17.96 19.18 -16.17
C ASP A 269 16.94 18.22 -15.61
N MET A 270 16.10 17.60 -16.46
CA MET A 270 15.17 16.57 -16.04
C MET A 270 15.89 15.35 -15.43
N SER A 271 17.02 14.95 -16.04
CA SER A 271 17.84 13.86 -15.51
C SER A 271 18.42 14.18 -14.13
N ARG A 272 18.91 15.42 -13.92
CA ARG A 272 19.43 15.89 -12.62
C ARG A 272 18.33 15.95 -11.55
N LEU A 273 17.15 16.45 -11.93
CA LEU A 273 15.98 16.49 -11.04
C LEU A 273 15.55 15.10 -10.59
N GLN A 274 15.44 14.15 -11.52
CA GLN A 274 15.07 12.76 -11.21
C GLN A 274 16.10 12.05 -10.33
N ALA A 275 17.37 12.34 -10.50
CA ALA A 275 18.45 11.80 -9.67
C ALA A 275 18.55 12.47 -8.30
N GLY A 276 17.75 13.51 -8.00
CA GLY A 276 17.90 14.32 -6.79
C GLY A 276 19.26 15.03 -6.70
N ALA A 277 19.93 15.23 -7.86
CA ALA A 277 21.29 15.75 -7.95
C ALA A 277 21.32 17.24 -8.31
N LEU A 278 20.18 17.94 -8.22
CA LEU A 278 20.14 19.38 -8.45
C LEU A 278 20.80 20.11 -7.27
N VAL A 279 21.91 20.79 -7.53
CA VAL A 279 22.61 21.61 -6.52
C VAL A 279 22.14 23.04 -6.68
N LEU A 280 21.55 23.62 -5.62
CA LEU A 280 21.06 25.00 -5.60
C LEU A 280 22.18 25.95 -5.14
N HIS A 281 22.37 27.02 -5.88
CA HIS A 281 23.21 28.17 -5.49
C HIS A 281 22.32 29.33 -5.07
N GLU A 282 21.75 29.24 -3.88
CA GLU A 282 20.78 30.21 -3.37
C GLU A 282 21.45 31.49 -2.93
N ASP A 283 20.98 32.63 -3.44
CA ASP A 283 21.34 33.99 -3.01
C ASP A 283 20.09 34.86 -2.84
N TRP A 284 20.26 36.01 -2.16
CA TRP A 284 19.17 36.98 -2.00
C TRP A 284 18.87 37.67 -3.33
N THR A 285 17.71 37.39 -3.90
CA THR A 285 17.34 37.81 -5.25
C THR A 285 16.02 38.58 -5.23
N ALA A 286 15.97 39.66 -6.00
CA ALA A 286 14.74 40.38 -6.29
C ALA A 286 13.97 39.61 -7.40
N VAL A 287 12.81 39.09 -7.09
CA VAL A 287 12.00 38.35 -8.10
C VAL A 287 11.50 39.23 -9.23
N SER A 288 11.45 40.56 -9.04
CA SER A 288 11.17 41.55 -10.08
C SER A 288 12.29 41.64 -11.13
N GLU A 289 13.57 41.44 -10.74
CA GLU A 289 14.70 41.35 -11.68
C GLU A 289 14.58 40.10 -12.55
N ILE A 290 14.27 38.95 -11.95
CA ILE A 290 14.03 37.70 -12.70
C ILE A 290 12.91 37.92 -13.73
N ALA A 291 11.80 38.55 -13.34
CA ALA A 291 10.69 38.84 -14.25
C ALA A 291 11.12 39.83 -15.38
N GLY A 292 11.98 40.79 -15.06
CA GLY A 292 12.57 41.68 -16.03
C GLY A 292 13.42 40.96 -17.08
N ASP A 293 14.26 40.03 -16.62
CA ASP A 293 15.09 39.20 -17.48
C ASP A 293 14.24 38.30 -18.40
N VAL A 294 13.16 37.70 -17.89
CA VAL A 294 12.21 36.93 -18.69
C VAL A 294 11.57 37.81 -19.78
N ALA A 295 11.12 39.00 -19.43
CA ALA A 295 10.53 39.95 -20.40
C ALA A 295 11.53 40.36 -21.50
N ALA A 296 12.78 40.59 -21.12
CA ALA A 296 13.86 40.92 -22.07
C ALA A 296 14.17 39.75 -23.02
N LEU A 297 14.26 38.50 -22.50
CA LEU A 297 14.46 37.31 -23.29
C LEU A 297 13.29 37.05 -24.26
N ALA A 298 12.06 37.22 -23.79
CA ALA A 298 10.87 37.08 -24.63
C ALA A 298 10.82 38.09 -25.75
N TRP A 299 11.20 39.35 -25.48
CA TRP A 299 11.31 40.40 -26.51
C TRP A 299 12.38 40.07 -27.58
N GLN A 300 13.55 39.61 -27.16
CA GLN A 300 14.60 39.19 -28.09
C GLN A 300 14.17 38.09 -29.05
N ARG A 301 13.38 37.11 -28.55
CA ARG A 301 12.94 35.96 -29.35
C ARG A 301 11.74 36.26 -30.26
N HIS A 302 10.79 37.01 -29.76
CA HIS A 302 9.48 37.17 -30.42
C HIS A 302 9.21 38.57 -30.95
N GLN A 303 10.09 39.55 -30.74
CA GLN A 303 10.02 40.98 -31.13
C GLN A 303 8.63 41.66 -30.96
N THR A 304 7.58 40.90 -30.77
CA THR A 304 6.19 41.30 -30.56
C THR A 304 5.65 40.93 -29.20
N ALA A 305 6.47 40.27 -28.34
CA ALA A 305 6.03 39.83 -27.05
C ALA A 305 5.75 41.02 -26.13
N ARG A 306 4.49 41.16 -25.70
CA ARG A 306 4.04 42.20 -24.77
C ARG A 306 3.89 41.58 -23.40
N ILE A 307 4.92 41.76 -22.55
CA ILE A 307 4.86 41.34 -21.16
C ILE A 307 4.73 42.59 -20.29
N LEU A 308 3.67 42.66 -19.51
CA LEU A 308 3.43 43.69 -18.50
C LEU A 308 3.96 43.19 -17.16
N LEU A 309 4.82 43.95 -16.51
CA LEU A 309 5.34 43.64 -15.17
C LEU A 309 4.58 44.44 -14.12
N VAL A 310 3.99 43.77 -13.15
CA VAL A 310 3.20 44.37 -12.06
C VAL A 310 3.75 43.90 -10.73
N PHE A 311 4.50 44.73 -10.05
CA PHE A 311 5.15 44.44 -8.78
C PHE A 311 4.89 45.54 -7.76
N PRO A 312 4.63 45.24 -6.47
CA PRO A 312 4.65 46.20 -5.39
C PRO A 312 6.05 46.78 -5.19
N ASP A 313 6.13 48.08 -4.79
CA ASP A 313 7.41 48.74 -4.53
C ASP A 313 8.18 48.15 -3.35
N ASP A 314 7.46 47.52 -2.40
CA ASP A 314 7.98 46.91 -1.19
C ASP A 314 8.18 45.37 -1.31
N MET A 315 8.33 44.84 -2.54
CA MET A 315 8.53 43.43 -2.80
C MET A 315 9.77 42.90 -2.08
N PRO A 316 9.65 41.87 -1.22
CA PRO A 316 10.78 41.36 -0.47
C PRO A 316 11.75 40.57 -1.35
N LEU A 317 13.03 40.55 -0.96
CA LEU A 317 14.00 39.63 -1.52
C LEU A 317 13.68 38.19 -1.10
N VAL A 318 13.96 37.23 -1.98
CA VAL A 318 13.79 35.80 -1.76
C VAL A 318 15.14 35.10 -1.86
N ARG A 319 15.36 34.12 -1.01
CA ARG A 319 16.56 33.30 -1.12
C ARG A 319 16.32 32.20 -2.13
N CYS A 320 16.89 32.30 -3.31
CA CYS A 320 16.73 31.36 -4.40
C CYS A 320 17.95 31.34 -5.34
N ASP A 321 18.04 30.31 -6.16
CA ASP A 321 18.97 30.27 -7.30
C ASP A 321 18.35 31.06 -8.45
N HIS A 322 18.94 32.20 -8.74
CA HIS A 322 18.48 33.14 -9.79
C HIS A 322 18.34 32.44 -11.15
N GLY A 323 19.35 31.66 -11.54
CA GLY A 323 19.38 31.02 -12.86
C GLY A 323 18.28 29.97 -13.02
N LEU A 324 18.05 29.15 -11.98
CA LEU A 324 17.04 28.15 -12.01
C LEU A 324 15.62 28.73 -11.94
N ILE A 325 15.38 29.75 -11.12
CA ILE A 325 14.05 30.39 -11.08
C ILE A 325 13.79 31.17 -12.38
N LEU A 326 14.81 31.81 -12.96
CA LEU A 326 14.73 32.43 -14.29
C LEU A 326 14.31 31.40 -15.34
N GLN A 327 14.94 30.21 -15.34
CA GLN A 327 14.61 29.12 -16.25
C GLN A 327 13.15 28.65 -16.04
N ALA A 328 12.72 28.44 -14.78
CA ALA A 328 11.36 28.01 -14.46
C ALA A 328 10.32 29.02 -14.93
N LEU A 329 10.54 30.32 -14.66
CA LEU A 329 9.62 31.37 -15.06
C LEU A 329 9.63 31.59 -16.59
N ASN A 330 10.78 31.45 -17.25
CA ASN A 330 10.88 31.52 -18.70
C ASN A 330 10.16 30.39 -19.40
N ASN A 331 10.25 29.13 -18.88
CA ASN A 331 9.50 28.00 -19.42
C ASN A 331 7.98 28.21 -19.31
N ILE A 332 7.51 28.82 -18.21
CA ILE A 332 6.10 29.18 -18.05
C ILE A 332 5.72 30.31 -19.03
N ALA A 333 6.54 31.36 -19.13
CA ALA A 333 6.27 32.48 -20.02
C ALA A 333 6.25 32.05 -21.49
N ASP A 334 7.21 31.25 -21.95
CA ASP A 334 7.23 30.69 -23.31
C ASP A 334 5.98 29.87 -23.62
N ASN A 335 5.52 29.06 -22.63
CA ASN A 335 4.28 28.30 -22.77
C ASN A 335 3.05 29.21 -22.85
N VAL A 336 2.96 30.22 -22.00
CA VAL A 336 1.85 31.18 -21.96
C VAL A 336 1.81 32.03 -23.25
N LEU A 337 2.95 32.58 -23.71
CA LEU A 337 3.04 33.39 -24.93
C LEU A 337 2.60 32.65 -26.19
N ARG A 338 2.77 31.33 -26.23
CA ARG A 338 2.34 30.51 -27.39
C ARG A 338 0.83 30.50 -27.56
N TYR A 339 0.08 30.51 -26.47
CA TYR A 339 -1.39 30.43 -26.48
C TYR A 339 -2.05 31.81 -26.29
N GLU A 340 -1.24 32.88 -26.22
CA GLU A 340 -1.76 34.21 -26.06
C GLU A 340 -2.19 34.81 -27.42
N PRO A 341 -3.37 35.43 -27.53
CA PRO A 341 -3.78 36.14 -28.73
C PRO A 341 -2.81 37.26 -29.09
N ALA A 342 -2.57 37.48 -30.39
CA ALA A 342 -1.56 38.43 -30.89
C ALA A 342 -1.79 39.90 -30.43
N GLU A 343 -3.02 40.25 -30.08
CA GLU A 343 -3.39 41.61 -29.65
C GLU A 343 -3.44 41.80 -28.14
N SER A 344 -3.26 40.74 -27.35
CA SER A 344 -3.30 40.81 -25.89
C SER A 344 -1.93 40.86 -25.25
N GLN A 345 -1.88 41.04 -23.94
CA GLN A 345 -0.64 41.14 -23.15
C GLN A 345 -0.61 40.05 -22.10
N VAL A 346 0.53 39.38 -21.98
CA VAL A 346 0.83 38.52 -20.84
C VAL A 346 1.23 39.39 -19.66
N GLU A 347 0.68 39.13 -18.50
CA GLU A 347 1.06 39.84 -17.29
C GLU A 347 1.90 38.94 -16.38
N ILE A 348 3.05 39.44 -15.91
CA ILE A 348 3.81 38.82 -14.82
C ILE A 348 3.61 39.69 -13.58
N ARG A 349 2.93 39.10 -12.57
CA ARG A 349 2.60 39.82 -11.34
C ARG A 349 3.33 39.21 -10.16
N GLY A 350 3.95 40.07 -9.34
CA GLY A 350 4.47 39.71 -8.04
C GLY A 350 3.48 40.05 -6.93
N SER A 351 3.39 39.20 -5.94
CA SER A 351 2.66 39.45 -4.68
C SER A 351 3.32 38.68 -3.54
N PHE A 352 3.02 39.02 -2.29
CA PHE A 352 3.63 38.38 -1.15
C PHE A 352 2.73 38.41 0.09
N ASN A 353 2.99 37.52 1.02
CA ASN A 353 2.49 37.56 2.37
C ASN A 353 3.63 37.37 3.39
N GLU A 354 3.32 37.10 4.64
CA GLU A 354 4.32 36.87 5.70
C GLU A 354 5.18 35.61 5.48
N ARG A 355 4.71 34.65 4.70
CA ARG A 355 5.35 33.32 4.55
C ARG A 355 5.88 33.03 3.16
N GLU A 356 5.26 33.62 2.13
CA GLU A 356 5.53 33.28 0.74
C GLU A 356 5.58 34.50 -0.14
N VAL A 357 6.37 34.42 -1.19
CA VAL A 357 6.38 35.32 -2.33
C VAL A 357 5.81 34.59 -3.53
N TRP A 358 4.91 35.23 -4.25
CA TRP A 358 4.24 34.66 -5.41
C TRP A 358 4.63 35.42 -6.69
N LEU A 359 4.91 34.61 -7.72
CA LEU A 359 5.04 35.06 -9.11
C LEU A 359 3.93 34.42 -9.92
N THR A 360 3.09 35.20 -10.55
CA THR A 360 2.00 34.71 -11.41
C THR A 360 2.17 35.19 -12.83
N VAL A 361 2.03 34.29 -13.79
CA VAL A 361 2.04 34.58 -15.24
C VAL A 361 0.62 34.36 -15.75
N ILE A 362 0.01 35.43 -16.22
CA ILE A 362 -1.42 35.51 -16.54
C ILE A 362 -1.58 35.67 -18.05
N ASN A 363 -2.38 34.79 -18.65
CA ASN A 363 -2.79 34.96 -20.05
C ASN A 363 -4.32 35.04 -20.18
N HIS A 364 -4.76 35.52 -21.34
CA HIS A 364 -6.16 35.72 -21.70
C HIS A 364 -6.56 34.86 -22.92
N GLY A 365 -5.77 33.86 -23.25
CA GLY A 365 -6.04 32.91 -24.34
C GLY A 365 -7.05 31.86 -24.03
N ALA A 366 -6.82 30.63 -24.52
CA ALA A 366 -7.68 29.50 -24.28
C ALA A 366 -7.59 29.01 -22.81
N THR A 367 -8.74 28.65 -22.24
CA THR A 367 -8.83 28.05 -20.91
C THR A 367 -8.39 26.59 -20.95
N ILE A 368 -7.65 26.14 -19.95
CA ILE A 368 -7.19 24.75 -19.83
C ILE A 368 -8.32 23.89 -19.23
N PRO A 369 -8.73 22.78 -19.86
CA PRO A 369 -9.73 21.88 -19.31
C PRO A 369 -9.35 21.38 -17.89
N PRO A 370 -10.30 21.23 -16.98
CA PRO A 370 -10.01 20.80 -15.60
C PRO A 370 -9.23 19.48 -15.51
N GLU A 371 -9.52 18.53 -16.41
CA GLU A 371 -8.85 17.24 -16.52
C GLU A 371 -7.40 17.35 -16.99
N GLU A 372 -7.05 18.40 -17.73
CA GLU A 372 -5.69 18.63 -18.19
C GLU A 372 -4.83 19.39 -17.17
N LYS A 373 -5.44 20.24 -16.33
CA LYS A 373 -4.70 21.03 -15.32
C LYS A 373 -3.85 20.20 -14.37
N ALA A 374 -4.33 19.00 -14.00
CA ALA A 374 -3.57 18.08 -13.16
C ALA A 374 -2.36 17.47 -13.91
N ARG A 375 -2.47 17.36 -15.24
CA ARG A 375 -1.52 16.63 -16.09
C ARG A 375 -0.50 17.50 -16.79
N ILE A 376 -0.78 18.77 -17.05
CA ILE A 376 0.15 19.67 -17.77
C ILE A 376 1.50 19.87 -17.08
N MET A 377 1.60 19.54 -15.79
CA MET A 377 2.84 19.53 -15.02
C MET A 377 3.53 18.17 -15.00
N GLU A 378 2.94 17.14 -15.62
CA GLU A 378 3.56 15.83 -15.76
C GLU A 378 4.62 15.87 -16.88
N PRO A 379 5.77 15.21 -16.71
CA PRO A 379 6.76 15.11 -17.77
C PRO A 379 6.15 14.47 -19.03
N PHE A 380 6.48 15.05 -20.19
CA PHE A 380 6.03 14.59 -21.52
C PHE A 380 4.52 14.73 -21.81
N TYR A 381 3.79 15.41 -20.94
CA TYR A 381 2.44 15.79 -21.27
C TYR A 381 2.49 16.97 -22.27
N HIS A 382 1.95 16.80 -23.45
CA HIS A 382 1.78 17.82 -24.48
C HIS A 382 0.35 17.76 -25.00
N GLY A 383 -0.20 18.92 -25.30
CA GLY A 383 -1.44 19.06 -26.05
C GLY A 383 -1.25 18.65 -27.53
N GLN A 384 -2.13 19.13 -28.42
CA GLN A 384 -2.08 18.77 -29.85
C GLN A 384 -0.88 19.36 -30.62
N ASP A 385 -0.06 20.24 -30.01
CA ASP A 385 0.95 21.05 -30.70
C ASP A 385 2.39 20.53 -30.65
N GLY A 386 2.63 19.27 -30.29
CA GLY A 386 3.85 18.53 -30.69
C GLY A 386 5.19 18.91 -30.03
N HIS A 387 5.25 19.51 -28.87
CA HIS A 387 6.49 19.70 -28.11
C HIS A 387 6.67 18.66 -27.01
N ILE A 388 7.93 18.36 -26.61
CA ILE A 388 8.30 17.28 -25.65
C ILE A 388 7.56 17.34 -24.29
N GLY A 389 6.94 18.47 -23.93
CA GLY A 389 6.20 18.61 -22.68
C GLY A 389 7.08 18.55 -21.42
N LEU A 390 8.36 18.96 -21.51
CA LEU A 390 9.29 18.97 -20.38
C LEU A 390 9.32 20.29 -19.63
N GLY A 391 9.03 21.43 -20.27
CA GLY A 391 9.24 22.76 -19.70
C GLY A 391 8.51 22.98 -18.37
N LEU A 392 7.21 22.70 -18.31
CA LEU A 392 6.42 22.84 -17.07
C LEU A 392 6.82 21.82 -15.99
N ALA A 393 7.19 20.60 -16.38
CA ALA A 393 7.69 19.60 -15.46
C ALA A 393 9.03 19.99 -14.82
N ILE A 394 9.93 20.58 -15.61
CA ILE A 394 11.21 21.15 -15.13
C ILE A 394 10.94 22.33 -14.19
N SER A 395 10.02 23.24 -14.58
CA SER A 395 9.62 24.35 -13.71
C SER A 395 9.11 23.85 -12.36
N LYS A 396 8.28 22.81 -12.36
CA LYS A 396 7.79 22.16 -11.14
C LYS A 396 8.95 21.62 -10.30
N GLY A 397 9.84 20.84 -10.88
CA GLY A 397 10.99 20.28 -10.17
C GLY A 397 11.93 21.35 -9.58
N ILE A 398 12.20 22.41 -10.32
CA ILE A 398 13.00 23.55 -9.85
C ILE A 398 12.33 24.24 -8.65
N VAL A 399 11.03 24.54 -8.75
CA VAL A 399 10.28 25.22 -7.69
C VAL A 399 10.19 24.35 -6.44
N GLU A 400 9.93 23.03 -6.59
CA GLU A 400 9.91 22.06 -5.49
C GLU A 400 11.28 21.91 -4.83
N ALA A 401 12.38 21.97 -5.58
CA ALA A 401 13.74 21.98 -5.04
C ALA A 401 14.00 23.23 -4.15
N HIS A 402 13.40 24.36 -4.48
CA HIS A 402 13.39 25.58 -3.66
C HIS A 402 12.37 25.55 -2.51
N ARG A 403 11.75 24.38 -2.21
CA ARG A 403 10.68 24.22 -1.22
C ARG A 403 9.45 25.08 -1.50
N GLY A 404 9.28 25.47 -2.76
CA GLY A 404 8.15 26.20 -3.28
C GLY A 404 7.03 25.29 -3.79
N ARG A 405 6.02 25.89 -4.38
CA ARG A 405 4.93 25.20 -5.07
C ARG A 405 4.59 25.91 -6.37
N ILE A 406 4.14 25.14 -7.36
CA ILE A 406 3.64 25.63 -8.63
C ILE A 406 2.19 25.20 -8.80
N TRP A 407 1.36 26.05 -9.43
CA TRP A 407 -0.06 25.73 -9.71
C TRP A 407 -0.53 26.39 -10.99
N VAL A 408 -1.72 25.98 -11.45
CA VAL A 408 -2.43 26.62 -12.55
C VAL A 408 -3.90 26.79 -12.18
N GLU A 409 -4.46 27.94 -12.53
CA GLU A 409 -5.87 28.27 -12.31
C GLU A 409 -6.45 29.02 -13.53
N ASP A 410 -7.79 29.18 -13.56
CA ASP A 410 -8.43 29.93 -14.63
C ASP A 410 -8.27 31.42 -14.41
N THR A 411 -7.94 32.17 -15.47
CA THR A 411 -7.94 33.63 -15.45
C THR A 411 -9.39 34.13 -15.53
N PRO A 412 -9.83 35.04 -14.65
CA PRO A 412 -11.13 35.69 -14.77
C PRO A 412 -11.30 36.33 -16.15
N GLY A 413 -12.30 35.96 -16.89
CA GLY A 413 -12.55 36.43 -18.26
C GLY A 413 -12.03 35.53 -19.38
N GLY A 414 -11.37 34.43 -19.05
CA GLY A 414 -10.79 33.43 -19.96
C GLY A 414 -9.26 33.42 -19.91
N GLY A 415 -8.66 32.29 -20.23
CA GLY A 415 -7.24 32.04 -20.16
C GLY A 415 -6.78 31.24 -18.95
N ALA A 416 -5.50 31.21 -18.67
CA ALA A 416 -4.88 30.49 -17.58
C ALA A 416 -3.87 31.37 -16.82
N THR A 417 -3.83 31.20 -15.51
CA THR A 417 -2.87 31.82 -14.60
C THR A 417 -1.95 30.74 -14.03
N PHE A 418 -0.68 30.81 -14.32
CA PHE A 418 0.36 29.95 -13.74
C PHE A 418 1.01 30.67 -12.58
N GLY A 419 1.08 30.04 -11.41
CA GLY A 419 1.67 30.60 -10.21
C GLY A 419 2.86 29.81 -9.70
N ILE A 420 3.88 30.52 -9.22
CA ILE A 420 5.00 30.00 -8.44
C ILE A 420 4.94 30.64 -7.07
N ALA A 421 5.04 29.84 -6.00
CA ALA A 421 5.24 30.34 -4.64
C ALA A 421 6.61 29.92 -4.15
N LEU A 422 7.38 30.87 -3.63
CA LEU A 422 8.67 30.64 -3.00
C LEU A 422 8.58 31.00 -1.51
N PRO A 423 9.19 30.22 -0.60
CA PRO A 423 9.17 30.52 0.82
C PRO A 423 9.93 31.82 1.12
N ARG A 424 9.32 32.68 1.92
CA ARG A 424 9.97 33.89 2.42
C ARG A 424 10.86 33.50 3.60
N SER A 425 12.17 33.54 3.42
CA SER A 425 13.12 33.38 4.52
C SER A 425 13.22 34.68 5.31
N PRO A 426 13.17 34.70 6.66
CA PRO A 426 13.45 35.90 7.43
C PRO A 426 14.88 36.32 7.15
N MET A 427 15.14 37.61 6.82
CA MET A 427 16.48 38.14 6.76
C MET A 427 17.14 37.96 8.14
N ALA A 428 18.34 37.38 8.18
CA ALA A 428 19.12 37.27 9.41
C ALA A 428 19.43 38.70 9.93
N GLY A 429 18.60 39.23 10.85
CA GLY A 429 18.66 40.57 11.41
C GLY A 429 17.35 41.05 12.05
N GLN A 430 16.21 40.45 11.68
CA GLN A 430 14.96 40.63 12.42
C GLN A 430 14.82 39.47 13.43
N THR A 431 15.54 39.60 14.54
CA THR A 431 15.35 38.76 15.72
C THR A 431 13.98 39.05 16.33
N ASP A 432 13.36 37.97 16.88
CA ASP A 432 12.08 37.87 17.63
C ASP A 432 11.88 38.90 18.78
N ALA A 433 12.45 40.10 18.70
CA ALA A 433 12.34 41.11 19.75
C ALA A 433 11.05 41.94 19.68
N ASP A 434 10.29 41.88 18.60
CA ASP A 434 9.06 42.68 18.42
C ASP A 434 7.75 41.91 18.59
N PHE A 435 7.80 40.60 18.78
CA PHE A 435 6.58 39.78 18.93
C PHE A 435 6.03 39.73 20.37
N ASN A 436 6.68 40.39 21.34
CA ASN A 436 6.26 40.37 22.76
C ASN A 436 5.89 41.78 23.32
N ARG A 437 5.49 42.72 22.46
CA ARG A 437 4.91 44.00 22.87
C ARG A 437 3.71 44.35 22.00
N GLY A 438 2.55 43.77 22.36
CA GLY A 438 1.27 44.12 21.78
C GLY A 438 0.17 43.36 22.50
#